data_22f7e6a6852160e8837adbf3efb8bedd
#
_entry.id   22f7e6a6852160e8837adbf3efb8bedd
#
_cell.length_a   1.000
_cell.length_b   1.000
_cell.length_c   1.000
_cell.angle_alpha   90.00
_cell.angle_beta   90.00
_cell.angle_gamma   90.00
#
_symmetry.space_group_name_H-M   'P 1'
#
loop_
_entity.id
_entity.type
_entity.pdbx_description
1 polymer ?
#
loop_
_entity_poly.entity_id
_entity_poly.type
_entity_poly.pdbx_seq_one_letter_code
_entity_poly.pdbx_strand_id
1 'polypeptide(L)'
;MLSLLHPLPLEAEGIPSPPQFTYPFCYRPHPLCQLAAKEVIEYCHHTPEMYPHEGKMFGVLVVAHKGKRYYLRAFSGIYNGSYHHEGFVPPVCDLQQGYFREEEQRIVDLTHQINDCSNEAEKAELKTLRKEKSQALQQWTFRQFRMLNANEEVADLLDIFKDAKSPFSEEDYINYKEGRQAEKPKPNYGIPPAGSGECCAPKLLQYAYLHGLKP
;
A
#
# COMPACT_ATOMS: atom_id res chain seq x y z
N MET A 1 -15.97 -5.90 -16.04
CA MET A 1 -15.98 -4.81 -17.01
C MET A 1 -14.94 -3.77 -16.62
N LEU A 2 -14.17 -3.27 -17.57
CA LEU A 2 -12.96 -2.44 -17.33
C LEU A 2 -13.33 -0.96 -17.04
N SER A 3 -14.26 -0.73 -16.13
CA SER A 3 -14.74 0.64 -15.77
C SER A 3 -13.69 1.51 -15.09
N LEU A 4 -12.59 0.91 -14.65
CA LEU A 4 -11.50 1.63 -13.97
C LEU A 4 -10.30 1.95 -14.88
N LEU A 5 -10.41 1.66 -16.19
CA LEU A 5 -9.43 2.09 -17.18
C LEU A 5 -9.70 3.55 -17.58
N HIS A 6 -8.80 4.43 -17.20
CA HIS A 6 -8.85 5.82 -17.61
C HIS A 6 -7.99 6.03 -18.86
N PRO A 7 -8.49 6.73 -19.89
CA PRO A 7 -7.67 7.04 -21.05
C PRO A 7 -6.52 7.96 -20.66
N LEU A 8 -5.35 7.75 -21.28
CA LEU A 8 -4.27 8.73 -21.17
C LEU A 8 -4.62 9.98 -22.02
N PRO A 9 -4.17 11.16 -21.62
CA PRO A 9 -4.37 12.39 -22.42
C PRO A 9 -3.63 12.31 -23.76
N LEU A 10 -4.03 13.16 -24.72
CA LEU A 10 -3.47 13.15 -26.08
C LEU A 10 -1.95 13.36 -26.10
N GLU A 11 -1.42 14.10 -25.16
CA GLU A 11 0.03 14.35 -25.00
C GLU A 11 0.83 13.07 -24.74
N ALA A 12 0.17 11.97 -24.38
CA ALA A 12 0.79 10.66 -24.26
C ALA A 12 1.08 9.99 -25.62
N GLU A 13 0.48 10.50 -26.70
CA GLU A 13 0.73 9.98 -28.04
C GLU A 13 2.21 10.22 -28.44
N GLY A 14 2.84 9.20 -29.01
CA GLY A 14 4.25 9.25 -29.38
C GLY A 14 5.26 9.01 -28.25
N ILE A 15 4.85 8.99 -26.99
CA ILE A 15 5.74 8.61 -25.89
C ILE A 15 5.81 7.08 -25.81
N PRO A 16 6.98 6.43 -26.00
CA PRO A 16 7.09 4.99 -25.92
C PRO A 16 6.90 4.50 -24.48
N SER A 17 6.34 3.30 -24.30
CA SER A 17 6.34 2.63 -22.98
C SER A 17 7.75 2.11 -22.67
N PRO A 18 8.24 2.21 -21.44
CA PRO A 18 9.53 1.65 -21.07
C PRO A 18 9.44 0.12 -21.06
N PRO A 19 10.58 -0.60 -21.28
CA PRO A 19 10.59 -2.05 -21.29
C PRO A 19 10.40 -2.70 -19.92
N GLN A 20 10.59 -1.92 -18.84
CA GLN A 20 10.45 -2.36 -17.45
C GLN A 20 10.06 -1.18 -16.56
N PHE A 21 9.62 -1.47 -15.32
CA PHE A 21 9.36 -0.45 -14.33
C PHE A 21 10.62 0.35 -13.99
N THR A 22 10.45 1.64 -13.70
CA THR A 22 11.54 2.46 -13.17
C THR A 22 11.88 2.03 -11.74
N TYR A 23 13.16 2.16 -11.37
CA TYR A 23 13.63 1.80 -10.04
C TYR A 23 13.02 2.73 -8.97
N PRO A 24 12.32 2.21 -7.94
CA PRO A 24 11.50 3.02 -7.07
C PRO A 24 12.28 3.95 -6.13
N PHE A 25 13.54 3.67 -5.83
CA PHE A 25 14.35 4.43 -4.88
C PHE A 25 15.16 5.56 -5.53
N CYS A 26 15.51 5.44 -6.81
CA CYS A 26 16.06 6.51 -7.62
C CYS A 26 14.99 7.09 -8.54
N TYR A 27 13.81 7.30 -8.03
CA TYR A 27 12.60 7.46 -8.78
C TYR A 27 12.56 8.76 -9.61
N ARG A 28 12.60 8.58 -10.89
CA ARG A 28 12.19 9.59 -11.87
C ARG A 28 10.97 9.06 -12.61
N PRO A 29 9.77 9.61 -12.36
CA PRO A 29 8.57 9.10 -12.99
C PRO A 29 8.69 9.13 -14.50
N HIS A 30 8.29 8.05 -15.17
CA HIS A 30 8.19 8.04 -16.63
C HIS A 30 7.20 9.12 -17.09
N PRO A 31 7.41 9.81 -18.24
CA PRO A 31 6.51 10.85 -18.72
C PRO A 31 5.04 10.43 -18.80
N LEU A 32 4.75 9.18 -19.19
CA LEU A 32 3.39 8.65 -19.18
C LEU A 32 2.77 8.63 -17.76
N CYS A 33 3.56 8.30 -16.74
CA CYS A 33 3.10 8.31 -15.36
C CYS A 33 2.92 9.74 -14.83
N GLN A 34 3.74 10.68 -15.29
CA GLN A 34 3.58 12.11 -14.94
C GLN A 34 2.27 12.67 -15.50
N LEU A 35 1.94 12.35 -16.75
CA LEU A 35 0.67 12.73 -17.35
C LEU A 35 -0.51 12.11 -16.60
N ALA A 36 -0.48 10.79 -16.33
CA ALA A 36 -1.52 10.12 -15.56
C ALA A 36 -1.67 10.71 -14.13
N ALA A 37 -0.57 11.05 -13.47
CA ALA A 37 -0.60 11.67 -12.14
C ALA A 37 -1.23 13.06 -12.17
N LYS A 38 -0.95 13.85 -13.21
CA LYS A 38 -1.58 15.17 -13.43
C LYS A 38 -3.09 15.05 -13.55
N GLU A 39 -3.60 14.09 -14.33
CA GLU A 39 -5.04 13.81 -14.43
C GLU A 39 -5.67 13.49 -13.06
N VAL A 40 -4.97 12.70 -12.21
CA VAL A 40 -5.46 12.39 -10.86
C VAL A 40 -5.47 13.62 -9.96
N ILE A 41 -4.46 14.45 -10.03
CA ILE A 41 -4.39 15.71 -9.28
C ILE A 41 -5.54 16.63 -9.68
N GLU A 42 -5.77 16.82 -10.98
CA GLU A 42 -6.87 17.62 -11.51
C GLU A 42 -8.23 17.04 -11.10
N TYR A 43 -8.40 15.72 -11.18
CA TYR A 43 -9.60 15.05 -10.69
C TYR A 43 -9.85 15.37 -9.21
N CYS A 44 -8.86 15.24 -8.35
CA CYS A 44 -8.99 15.51 -6.91
C CYS A 44 -9.35 16.98 -6.66
N HIS A 45 -8.79 17.92 -7.42
CA HIS A 45 -9.12 19.35 -7.31
C HIS A 45 -10.56 19.68 -7.71
N HIS A 46 -11.10 18.96 -8.69
CA HIS A 46 -12.47 19.20 -9.18
C HIS A 46 -13.55 18.34 -8.50
N THR A 47 -13.14 17.43 -7.61
CA THR A 47 -14.04 16.54 -6.87
C THR A 47 -13.90 16.81 -5.38
N PRO A 48 -14.79 17.63 -4.76
CA PRO A 48 -14.64 18.05 -3.37
C PRO A 48 -14.45 16.90 -2.37
N GLU A 49 -15.15 15.78 -2.61
CA GLU A 49 -15.05 14.59 -1.77
C GLU A 49 -13.68 13.90 -1.90
N MET A 50 -12.95 14.17 -2.97
CA MET A 50 -11.62 13.62 -3.24
C MET A 50 -10.49 14.63 -2.98
N TYR A 51 -10.81 15.84 -2.54
CA TYR A 51 -9.80 16.81 -2.15
C TYR A 51 -9.24 16.45 -0.76
N PRO A 52 -7.96 16.09 -0.63
CA PRO A 52 -7.42 15.68 0.64
C PRO A 52 -7.25 16.87 1.58
N HIS A 53 -8.02 16.87 2.66
CA HIS A 53 -7.83 17.81 3.78
C HIS A 53 -6.62 17.44 4.65
N GLU A 54 -6.18 16.19 4.56
CA GLU A 54 -5.00 15.64 5.23
C GLU A 54 -4.08 15.02 4.18
N GLY A 55 -2.80 14.87 4.53
CA GLY A 55 -1.84 14.24 3.62
C GLY A 55 -2.27 12.82 3.22
N LYS A 56 -2.53 12.61 1.93
CA LYS A 56 -2.95 11.31 1.37
C LYS A 56 -2.11 10.95 0.16
N MET A 57 -1.67 9.70 0.11
CA MET A 57 -0.94 9.18 -1.06
C MET A 57 -1.93 8.68 -2.11
N PHE A 58 -1.76 9.18 -3.33
CA PHE A 58 -2.37 8.64 -4.54
C PHE A 58 -1.28 8.02 -5.42
N GLY A 59 -1.66 7.07 -6.24
CA GLY A 59 -0.76 6.42 -7.19
C GLY A 59 -1.44 6.12 -8.51
N VAL A 60 -0.63 6.03 -9.55
CA VAL A 60 -1.07 5.66 -10.91
C VAL A 60 -0.24 4.50 -11.44
N LEU A 61 -0.85 3.68 -12.29
CA LEU A 61 -0.19 2.63 -13.05
C LEU A 61 -0.65 2.73 -14.50
N VAL A 62 0.29 2.92 -15.41
CA VAL A 62 0.01 2.86 -16.84
C VAL A 62 -0.04 1.39 -17.25
N VAL A 63 -1.09 1.02 -17.99
CA VAL A 63 -1.34 -0.37 -18.43
C VAL A 63 -1.70 -0.41 -19.91
N ALA A 64 -1.34 -1.50 -20.58
CA ALA A 64 -1.80 -1.79 -21.92
C ALA A 64 -2.96 -2.80 -21.90
N HIS A 65 -3.99 -2.52 -22.71
CA HIS A 65 -5.11 -3.41 -22.94
C HIS A 65 -5.57 -3.33 -24.39
N LYS A 66 -5.65 -4.47 -25.08
CA LYS A 66 -6.08 -4.55 -26.50
C LYS A 66 -5.39 -3.53 -27.42
N GLY A 67 -4.08 -3.39 -27.27
CA GLY A 67 -3.25 -2.51 -28.10
C GLY A 67 -3.37 -1.01 -27.77
N LYS A 68 -4.14 -0.62 -26.77
CA LYS A 68 -4.28 0.76 -26.28
C LYS A 68 -3.71 0.89 -24.88
N ARG A 69 -3.31 2.11 -24.52
CA ARG A 69 -2.78 2.44 -23.21
C ARG A 69 -3.82 3.19 -22.38
N TYR A 70 -3.87 2.83 -21.11
CA TYR A 70 -4.74 3.42 -20.09
C TYR A 70 -3.94 3.65 -18.82
N TYR A 71 -4.53 4.30 -17.85
CA TYR A 71 -4.00 4.29 -16.50
C TYR A 71 -5.07 3.84 -15.50
N LEU A 72 -4.60 3.22 -14.43
CA LEU A 72 -5.34 2.93 -13.21
C LEU A 72 -4.93 3.93 -12.15
N ARG A 73 -5.83 4.22 -11.21
CA ARG A 73 -5.53 5.08 -10.06
C ARG A 73 -5.91 4.40 -8.74
N ALA A 74 -5.14 4.68 -7.70
CA ALA A 74 -5.34 4.18 -6.35
C ALA A 74 -5.05 5.26 -5.31
N PHE A 75 -5.55 5.06 -4.10
CA PHE A 75 -5.11 5.75 -2.89
C PHE A 75 -4.68 4.74 -1.83
N SER A 76 -3.82 5.15 -0.88
CA SER A 76 -3.32 4.27 0.17
C SER A 76 -4.35 4.14 1.32
N GLY A 77 -4.51 2.93 1.86
CA GLY A 77 -5.39 2.65 3.01
C GLY A 77 -6.84 3.09 2.80
N ILE A 78 -7.46 3.58 3.86
CA ILE A 78 -8.81 4.17 3.88
C ILE A 78 -8.75 5.64 3.50
N TYR A 79 -9.72 6.14 2.75
CA TYR A 79 -9.88 7.55 2.42
C TYR A 79 -11.32 7.96 2.66
N ASN A 80 -11.55 9.07 3.39
CA ASN A 80 -12.88 9.53 3.79
C ASN A 80 -13.78 8.40 4.33
N GLY A 81 -13.22 7.55 5.19
CA GLY A 81 -13.94 6.45 5.84
C GLY A 81 -14.22 5.22 4.98
N SER A 82 -13.74 5.17 3.72
CA SER A 82 -13.97 4.06 2.80
C SER A 82 -12.70 3.57 2.12
N TYR A 83 -12.66 2.26 1.81
CA TYR A 83 -11.69 1.67 0.88
C TYR A 83 -12.13 1.82 -0.58
N HIS A 84 -13.39 2.17 -0.83
CA HIS A 84 -13.99 2.18 -2.16
C HIS A 84 -14.41 3.60 -2.56
N HIS A 85 -13.84 4.08 -3.66
CA HIS A 85 -14.24 5.32 -4.31
C HIS A 85 -14.33 5.10 -5.81
N GLU A 86 -15.30 5.77 -6.44
CA GLU A 86 -15.55 5.63 -7.87
C GLU A 86 -14.29 5.97 -8.70
N GLY A 87 -14.00 5.12 -9.68
CA GLY A 87 -12.86 5.28 -10.57
C GLY A 87 -11.50 4.92 -9.95
N PHE A 88 -11.43 4.45 -8.70
CA PHE A 88 -10.22 3.94 -8.07
C PHE A 88 -10.25 2.44 -7.95
N VAL A 89 -9.08 1.79 -8.09
CA VAL A 89 -8.99 0.34 -7.89
C VAL A 89 -9.34 -0.03 -6.46
N PRO A 90 -10.04 -1.16 -6.24
CA PRO A 90 -10.42 -1.61 -4.91
C PRO A 90 -9.20 -2.02 -4.07
N PRO A 91 -9.36 -2.17 -2.75
CA PRO A 91 -8.32 -2.75 -1.90
C PRO A 91 -8.04 -4.20 -2.30
N VAL A 92 -6.82 -4.69 -1.99
CA VAL A 92 -6.48 -6.10 -2.15
C VAL A 92 -7.31 -6.97 -1.18
N CYS A 93 -7.50 -6.47 0.03
CA CYS A 93 -8.32 -7.07 1.06
C CYS A 93 -9.12 -5.97 1.78
N ASP A 94 -10.41 -6.20 1.98
CA ASP A 94 -11.26 -5.30 2.76
C ASP A 94 -11.24 -5.72 4.23
N LEU A 95 -10.65 -4.86 5.08
CA LEU A 95 -10.50 -5.07 6.50
C LEU A 95 -11.54 -4.29 7.34
N GLN A 96 -12.56 -3.69 6.70
CA GLN A 96 -13.56 -2.87 7.41
C GLN A 96 -14.57 -3.69 8.23
N GLN A 97 -14.62 -5.00 8.02
CA GLN A 97 -15.60 -5.89 8.67
C GLN A 97 -14.98 -7.20 9.16
N GLY A 98 -15.73 -7.93 9.97
CA GLY A 98 -15.38 -9.27 10.43
C GLY A 98 -14.22 -9.30 11.43
N TYR A 99 -13.45 -10.38 11.38
CA TYR A 99 -12.43 -10.73 12.37
C TYR A 99 -11.43 -9.60 12.67
N PHE A 100 -10.98 -8.88 11.64
CA PHE A 100 -10.03 -7.78 11.84
C PHE A 100 -10.60 -6.71 12.78
N ARG A 101 -11.83 -6.26 12.54
CA ARG A 101 -12.47 -5.21 13.35
C ARG A 101 -12.79 -5.68 14.76
N GLU A 102 -13.15 -6.93 14.93
CA GLU A 102 -13.40 -7.51 16.26
C GLU A 102 -12.12 -7.56 17.10
N GLU A 103 -11.01 -8.03 16.51
CA GLU A 103 -9.73 -8.10 17.23
C GLU A 103 -9.11 -6.70 17.43
N GLU A 104 -9.25 -5.79 16.47
CA GLU A 104 -8.85 -4.39 16.62
C GLU A 104 -9.57 -3.75 17.81
N GLN A 105 -10.90 -3.93 17.93
CA GLN A 105 -11.67 -3.42 19.06
C GLN A 105 -11.19 -3.99 20.40
N ARG A 106 -10.92 -5.30 20.47
CA ARG A 106 -10.35 -5.92 21.68
C ARG A 106 -9.00 -5.32 22.09
N ILE A 107 -8.15 -4.99 21.11
CA ILE A 107 -6.86 -4.32 21.35
C ILE A 107 -7.07 -2.88 21.86
N VAL A 108 -8.07 -2.18 21.33
CA VAL A 108 -8.46 -0.85 21.82
C VAL A 108 -8.96 -0.94 23.26
N ASP A 109 -9.83 -1.90 23.58
CA ASP A 109 -10.36 -2.11 24.94
C ASP A 109 -9.24 -2.41 25.93
N LEU A 110 -8.28 -3.26 25.57
CA LEU A 110 -7.07 -3.50 26.38
C LEU A 110 -6.25 -2.22 26.58
N THR A 111 -6.19 -1.34 25.60
CA THR A 111 -5.48 -0.06 25.71
C THR A 111 -6.17 0.84 26.74
N HIS A 112 -7.51 0.88 26.78
CA HIS A 112 -8.26 1.60 27.80
C HIS A 112 -8.02 1.00 29.19
N GLN A 113 -8.10 -0.34 29.33
CA GLN A 113 -7.82 -1.02 30.62
C GLN A 113 -6.39 -0.71 31.12
N ILE A 114 -5.38 -0.70 30.25
CA ILE A 114 -4.00 -0.33 30.61
C ILE A 114 -3.92 1.11 31.14
N ASN A 115 -4.63 2.03 30.51
CA ASN A 115 -4.62 3.45 30.92
C ASN A 115 -5.30 3.65 32.29
N ASP A 116 -6.37 2.91 32.56
CA ASP A 116 -7.17 3.03 33.77
C ASP A 116 -6.59 2.20 34.94
N CYS A 117 -5.66 1.25 34.66
CA CYS A 117 -5.06 0.38 35.65
C CYS A 117 -4.05 1.11 36.52
N SER A 118 -4.25 1.09 37.84
CA SER A 118 -3.34 1.68 38.85
C SER A 118 -2.34 0.65 39.43
N ASN A 119 -2.57 -0.64 39.21
CA ASN A 119 -1.69 -1.71 39.69
C ASN A 119 -0.61 -2.00 38.64
N GLU A 120 0.65 -1.73 38.97
CA GLU A 120 1.76 -1.88 38.03
C GLU A 120 2.00 -3.33 37.58
N ALA A 121 1.74 -4.34 38.41
CA ALA A 121 1.89 -5.74 38.03
C ALA A 121 0.81 -6.15 37.01
N GLU A 122 -0.45 -5.84 37.28
CA GLU A 122 -1.58 -6.09 36.39
C GLU A 122 -1.40 -5.29 35.06
N LYS A 123 -0.95 -4.06 35.16
CA LYS A 123 -0.66 -3.21 33.98
C LYS A 123 0.42 -3.82 33.07
N ALA A 124 1.44 -4.45 33.65
CA ALA A 124 2.47 -5.15 32.89
C ALA A 124 1.91 -6.39 32.16
N GLU A 125 1.04 -7.13 32.82
CA GLU A 125 0.35 -8.29 32.20
C GLU A 125 -0.55 -7.84 31.04
N LEU A 126 -1.36 -6.81 31.23
CA LEU A 126 -2.22 -6.24 30.19
C LEU A 126 -1.41 -5.72 28.98
N LYS A 127 -0.26 -5.08 29.22
CA LYS A 127 0.65 -4.65 28.13
C LYS A 127 1.19 -5.84 27.34
N THR A 128 1.55 -6.92 28.02
CA THR A 128 2.02 -8.14 27.37
C THR A 128 0.92 -8.77 26.52
N LEU A 129 -0.28 -8.94 27.07
CA LEU A 129 -1.43 -9.47 26.36
C LEU A 129 -1.79 -8.62 25.14
N ARG A 130 -1.81 -7.28 25.28
CA ARG A 130 -2.08 -6.37 24.16
C ARG A 130 -1.04 -6.54 23.05
N LYS A 131 0.24 -6.67 23.41
CA LYS A 131 1.35 -6.88 22.45
C LYS A 131 1.16 -8.18 21.68
N GLU A 132 0.87 -9.27 22.37
CA GLU A 132 0.63 -10.57 21.74
C GLU A 132 -0.58 -10.54 20.79
N LYS A 133 -1.69 -9.95 21.22
CA LYS A 133 -2.88 -9.76 20.40
C LYS A 133 -2.58 -8.91 19.15
N SER A 134 -1.86 -7.81 19.29
CA SER A 134 -1.47 -6.96 18.16
C SER A 134 -0.56 -7.69 17.17
N GLN A 135 0.38 -8.48 17.65
CA GLN A 135 1.26 -9.28 16.79
C GLN A 135 0.49 -10.38 16.05
N ALA A 136 -0.42 -11.06 16.74
CA ALA A 136 -1.26 -12.09 16.13
C ALA A 136 -2.17 -11.51 15.03
N LEU A 137 -2.80 -10.37 15.32
CA LEU A 137 -3.64 -9.66 14.34
C LEU A 137 -2.81 -9.19 13.13
N GLN A 138 -1.61 -8.65 13.34
CA GLN A 138 -0.72 -8.23 12.26
C GLN A 138 -0.33 -9.42 11.35
N GLN A 139 0.05 -10.56 11.92
CA GLN A 139 0.37 -11.76 11.15
C GLN A 139 -0.83 -12.29 10.37
N TRP A 140 -2.00 -12.32 11.02
CA TRP A 140 -3.24 -12.70 10.34
C TRP A 140 -3.52 -11.76 9.15
N THR A 141 -3.39 -10.44 9.37
CA THR A 141 -3.60 -9.42 8.33
C THR A 141 -2.68 -9.65 7.14
N PHE A 142 -1.39 -9.89 7.35
CA PHE A 142 -0.45 -10.15 6.27
C PHE A 142 -0.82 -11.36 5.41
N ARG A 143 -1.44 -12.39 6.01
CA ARG A 143 -1.92 -13.56 5.26
C ARG A 143 -3.19 -13.30 4.46
N GLN A 144 -3.97 -12.27 4.78
CA GLN A 144 -5.14 -11.88 4.00
C GLN A 144 -4.76 -11.20 2.68
N PHE A 145 -3.60 -10.55 2.62
CA PHE A 145 -3.11 -9.93 1.40
C PHE A 145 -2.51 -10.94 0.44
N ARG A 146 -3.37 -11.64 -0.28
CA ARG A 146 -2.98 -12.62 -1.29
C ARG A 146 -2.73 -11.92 -2.62
N MET A 147 -1.45 -11.82 -2.99
CA MET A 147 -0.98 -11.07 -4.15
C MET A 147 -0.77 -12.01 -5.33
N LEU A 148 -1.31 -11.64 -6.49
CA LEU A 148 -1.06 -12.29 -7.77
C LEU A 148 0.13 -11.62 -8.44
N ASN A 149 1.09 -12.38 -8.94
CA ASN A 149 2.23 -11.87 -9.70
C ASN A 149 2.05 -12.03 -11.22
N ALA A 150 3.02 -11.59 -12.01
CA ALA A 150 3.01 -11.66 -13.47
C ALA A 150 3.07 -13.10 -14.03
N ASN A 151 3.43 -14.07 -13.21
CA ASN A 151 3.49 -15.51 -13.58
C ASN A 151 2.20 -16.26 -13.16
N GLU A 152 1.16 -15.54 -12.75
CA GLU A 152 -0.10 -16.11 -12.24
C GLU A 152 0.05 -16.91 -10.94
N GLU A 153 1.13 -16.67 -10.19
CA GLU A 153 1.36 -17.28 -8.89
C GLU A 153 0.76 -16.37 -7.80
N VAL A 154 0.16 -16.99 -6.78
CA VAL A 154 -0.43 -16.29 -5.64
C VAL A 154 0.37 -16.57 -4.38
N ALA A 155 0.82 -15.52 -3.70
CA ALA A 155 1.50 -15.61 -2.42
C ALA A 155 0.94 -14.57 -1.43
N ASP A 156 0.95 -14.85 -0.14
CA ASP A 156 0.64 -13.85 0.87
C ASP A 156 1.87 -12.97 1.20
N LEU A 157 1.68 -11.90 1.95
CA LEU A 157 2.78 -11.00 2.26
C LEU A 157 3.88 -11.67 3.11
N LEU A 158 3.57 -12.62 3.98
CA LEU A 158 4.59 -13.33 4.77
C LEU A 158 5.47 -14.19 3.87
N ASP A 159 4.88 -14.86 2.87
CA ASP A 159 5.63 -15.66 1.90
C ASP A 159 6.47 -14.77 0.98
N ILE A 160 5.93 -13.63 0.51
CA ILE A 160 6.64 -12.67 -0.34
C ILE A 160 7.87 -12.10 0.39
N PHE A 161 7.73 -11.77 1.67
CA PHE A 161 8.80 -11.15 2.45
C PHE A 161 9.71 -12.13 3.19
N LYS A 162 9.40 -13.44 3.16
CA LYS A 162 10.13 -14.48 3.89
C LYS A 162 11.66 -14.41 3.72
N ASP A 163 12.10 -14.21 2.49
CA ASP A 163 13.50 -14.11 2.10
C ASP A 163 13.92 -12.70 1.66
N ALA A 164 13.03 -11.72 1.85
CA ALA A 164 13.30 -10.36 1.45
C ALA A 164 14.45 -9.79 2.30
N LYS A 165 15.56 -9.51 1.63
CA LYS A 165 16.62 -8.67 2.19
C LYS A 165 16.11 -7.23 2.16
N SER A 166 16.49 -6.43 3.16
CA SER A 166 16.22 -4.99 3.10
C SER A 166 16.66 -4.47 1.73
N PRO A 167 15.79 -3.76 0.99
CA PRO A 167 16.15 -3.21 -0.32
C PRO A 167 17.24 -2.14 -0.23
N PHE A 168 17.57 -1.70 0.97
CA PHE A 168 18.62 -0.73 1.23
C PHE A 168 19.88 -1.47 1.68
N SER A 169 20.99 -1.24 0.98
CA SER A 169 22.31 -1.51 1.57
C SER A 169 22.48 -0.61 2.78
N GLU A 170 23.37 -1.01 3.70
CA GLU A 170 23.72 -0.20 4.86
C GLU A 170 24.19 1.21 4.44
N GLU A 171 24.85 1.30 3.32
CA GLU A 171 25.40 2.50 2.69
C GLU A 171 24.29 3.39 2.09
N ASP A 172 23.31 2.81 1.42
CA ASP A 172 22.15 3.54 0.88
C ASP A 172 21.29 4.16 2.00
N TYR A 173 21.19 3.48 3.14
CA TYR A 173 20.45 3.99 4.28
C TYR A 173 21.19 5.13 5.00
N ILE A 174 22.52 5.06 5.07
CA ILE A 174 23.37 6.13 5.61
C ILE A 174 23.27 7.36 4.69
N ASN A 175 23.38 7.18 3.40
CA ASN A 175 23.29 8.25 2.41
C ASN A 175 21.90 8.92 2.37
N TYR A 176 20.83 8.17 2.62
CA TYR A 176 19.48 8.71 2.74
C TYR A 176 19.29 9.56 4.01
N LYS A 177 20.05 9.28 5.04
CA LYS A 177 19.99 9.96 6.34
C LYS A 177 21.22 10.83 6.65
N GLU A 178 21.89 11.39 5.64
CA GLU A 178 23.00 12.31 5.88
C GLU A 178 22.65 13.34 6.97
N GLY A 179 23.36 13.23 8.11
CA GLY A 179 23.28 14.14 9.24
C GLY A 179 22.55 13.63 10.48
N ARG A 180 22.07 12.41 10.52
CA ARG A 180 21.54 11.82 11.76
C ARG A 180 22.39 10.60 12.16
N GLN A 181 22.93 10.62 13.38
CA GLN A 181 23.36 9.41 14.06
C GLN A 181 22.09 8.60 14.37
N ALA A 182 21.66 7.77 13.46
CA ALA A 182 20.57 6.83 13.69
C ALA A 182 21.20 5.50 14.12
N GLU A 183 20.65 4.87 15.18
CA GLU A 183 20.88 3.46 15.41
C GLU A 183 20.61 2.72 14.10
N LYS A 184 21.54 1.86 13.68
CA LYS A 184 21.39 1.02 12.50
C LYS A 184 20.04 0.33 12.57
N PRO A 185 19.11 0.54 11.61
CA PRO A 185 17.88 -0.21 11.61
C PRO A 185 18.27 -1.69 11.47
N LYS A 186 17.82 -2.51 12.42
CA LYS A 186 17.95 -3.95 12.31
C LYS A 186 17.19 -4.37 11.06
N PRO A 187 17.80 -5.10 10.12
CA PRO A 187 17.08 -5.57 8.96
C PRO A 187 15.90 -6.43 9.44
N ASN A 188 14.68 -6.01 9.11
CA ASN A 188 13.46 -6.78 9.37
C ASN A 188 13.35 -7.88 8.29
N TYR A 189 14.21 -8.86 8.36
CA TYR A 189 14.12 -10.03 7.48
C TYR A 189 12.82 -10.79 7.78
N GLY A 190 12.06 -11.06 6.74
CA GLY A 190 10.86 -11.88 6.80
C GLY A 190 9.61 -11.21 7.38
N ILE A 191 9.65 -9.94 7.77
CA ILE A 191 8.47 -9.22 8.25
C ILE A 191 8.10 -8.14 7.25
N PRO A 192 6.88 -8.17 6.68
CA PRO A 192 6.41 -7.10 5.81
C PRO A 192 6.41 -5.75 6.55
N PRO A 193 6.81 -4.65 5.91
CA PRO A 193 6.64 -3.32 6.48
C PRO A 193 5.18 -3.01 6.83
N ALA A 194 4.96 -2.17 7.82
CA ALA A 194 3.62 -1.71 8.17
C ALA A 194 2.95 -1.04 6.95
N GLY A 195 1.67 -1.35 6.72
CA GLY A 195 0.91 -0.84 5.57
C GLY A 195 1.21 -1.55 4.23
N SER A 196 2.07 -2.59 4.21
CA SER A 196 2.23 -3.43 3.03
C SER A 196 0.90 -4.03 2.61
N GLY A 197 0.61 -4.00 1.30
CA GLY A 197 -0.68 -4.45 0.75
C GLY A 197 -1.73 -3.34 0.65
N GLU A 198 -1.73 -2.34 1.51
CA GLU A 198 -2.65 -1.19 1.46
C GLU A 198 -2.11 0.00 0.68
N CYS A 199 -0.84 -0.01 0.32
CA CYS A 199 -0.23 1.02 -0.53
C CYS A 199 -0.81 1.01 -1.94
N CYS A 200 -0.62 2.11 -2.68
CA CYS A 200 -1.12 2.24 -4.05
C CYS A 200 -0.55 1.18 -4.99
N ALA A 201 0.76 0.93 -4.95
CA ALA A 201 1.43 0.01 -5.88
C ALA A 201 0.88 -1.44 -5.82
N PRO A 202 0.79 -2.10 -4.66
CA PRO A 202 0.19 -3.43 -4.58
C PRO A 202 -1.27 -3.47 -5.06
N LYS A 203 -2.10 -2.48 -4.72
CA LYS A 203 -3.49 -2.40 -5.22
C LYS A 203 -3.56 -2.33 -6.74
N LEU A 204 -2.75 -1.46 -7.33
CA LEU A 204 -2.70 -1.24 -8.79
C LEU A 204 -2.22 -2.49 -9.54
N LEU A 205 -1.15 -3.11 -9.07
CA LEU A 205 -0.60 -4.32 -9.69
C LEU A 205 -1.55 -5.50 -9.54
N GLN A 206 -2.12 -5.69 -8.35
CA GLN A 206 -3.11 -6.74 -8.11
C GLN A 206 -4.31 -6.60 -9.04
N TYR A 207 -4.86 -5.39 -9.18
CA TYR A 207 -5.97 -5.14 -10.11
C TYR A 207 -5.56 -5.43 -11.56
N ALA A 208 -4.39 -4.97 -11.97
CA ALA A 208 -3.91 -5.18 -13.33
C ALA A 208 -3.78 -6.68 -13.66
N TYR A 209 -3.12 -7.46 -12.80
CA TYR A 209 -2.94 -8.89 -13.04
C TYR A 209 -4.25 -9.68 -12.98
N LEU A 210 -5.14 -9.39 -12.02
CA LEU A 210 -6.45 -10.04 -11.94
C LEU A 210 -7.33 -9.82 -13.18
N HIS A 211 -7.09 -8.73 -13.91
CA HIS A 211 -7.88 -8.38 -15.11
C HIS A 211 -7.11 -8.58 -16.42
N GLY A 212 -5.96 -9.26 -16.39
CA GLY A 212 -5.15 -9.52 -17.58
C GLY A 212 -4.65 -8.25 -18.27
N LEU A 213 -4.46 -7.17 -17.52
CA LEU A 213 -3.86 -5.93 -18.01
C LEU A 213 -2.34 -6.06 -17.95
N LYS A 214 -1.66 -5.52 -18.95
CA LYS A 214 -0.20 -5.52 -19.00
C LYS A 214 0.31 -4.18 -18.43
N PRO A 215 0.90 -4.20 -17.22
CA PRO A 215 1.51 -3.00 -16.66
C PRO A 215 2.75 -2.60 -17.43
#